data_cff9ccd8fb4f57fbfb4a50df6a2b7a37
#
_entry.id   cff9ccd8fb4f57fbfb4a50df6a2b7a37
#
_cell.length_a   1.000
_cell.length_b   1.000
_cell.length_c   1.000
_cell.angle_alpha   90.00
_cell.angle_beta   90.00
_cell.angle_gamma   90.00
#
_symmetry.space_group_name_H-M   'P 1'
#
loop_
_entity.id
_entity.type
_entity.pdbx_description
1 polymer ?
#
loop_
_entity_poly.entity_id
_entity_poly.type
_entity_poly.pdbx_seq_one_letter_code
_entity_poly.pdbx_strand_id
1 'polypeptide(L)'
;HHLKIMLDLVVNHTSDEHKWFIESRSSKDNPYRDYYIWQEGKNGNPPNNWDSNFSGSAWKYDSRTDMYYLHLFSEKQPDLNWRNTKVRAEVYDLMKWWLDKGIDGFRMDVINMISKVEGCPDGEPIPGSKYGNRLPYVMNGPHVHEYLQEMNREVLSKYDVITVGEAPCTSVEDAIKYTGF
;
A
#
# COMPACT_ATOMS: atom_id res chain seq x y z
N HIS A 1 22.82 25.58 9.76
CA HIS A 1 23.07 24.71 8.62
C HIS A 1 21.85 24.80 7.70
N HIS A 2 22.06 25.06 6.41
CA HIS A 2 21.01 25.13 5.39
C HIS A 2 20.80 23.72 4.78
N LEU A 3 20.60 22.70 5.62
CA LEU A 3 20.31 21.35 5.17
C LEU A 3 18.82 21.21 4.84
N LYS A 4 18.54 20.52 3.74
CA LYS A 4 17.20 20.11 3.34
C LYS A 4 16.94 18.71 3.86
N ILE A 5 15.72 18.47 4.35
CA ILE A 5 15.32 17.20 4.95
C ILE A 5 14.24 16.56 4.10
N MET A 6 14.52 15.35 3.61
CA MET A 6 13.55 14.49 2.95
C MET A 6 13.28 13.27 3.84
N LEU A 7 12.01 12.99 4.13
CA LEU A 7 11.61 11.84 4.93
C LEU A 7 11.07 10.72 4.03
N ASP A 8 11.22 9.49 4.51
CA ASP A 8 10.61 8.33 3.88
C ASP A 8 9.10 8.31 4.19
N LEU A 9 8.28 8.26 3.14
CA LEU A 9 6.84 8.17 3.22
C LEU A 9 6.42 6.74 2.89
N VAL A 10 6.27 5.91 3.94
CA VAL A 10 5.85 4.52 3.83
C VAL A 10 4.35 4.43 4.02
N VAL A 11 3.60 4.37 2.93
CA VAL A 11 2.13 4.43 2.96
C VAL A 11 1.44 3.26 2.22
N ASN A 12 2.22 2.32 1.68
CA ASN A 12 1.66 1.07 1.18
C ASN A 12 1.22 0.14 2.32
N HIS A 13 1.91 0.17 3.45
CA HIS A 13 1.69 -0.71 4.60
C HIS A 13 2.04 0.02 5.90
N THR A 14 1.70 -0.58 7.03
CA THR A 14 2.15 -0.14 8.36
C THR A 14 2.85 -1.29 9.09
N SER A 15 3.40 -1.02 10.28
CA SER A 15 3.73 -2.08 11.22
C SER A 15 2.46 -2.82 11.68
N ASP A 16 2.57 -4.12 11.96
CA ASP A 16 1.52 -4.91 12.61
C ASP A 16 1.28 -4.50 14.08
N GLU A 17 2.19 -3.70 14.64
CA GLU A 17 2.04 -3.06 15.95
C GLU A 17 1.36 -1.69 15.87
N HIS A 18 1.06 -1.19 14.68
CA HIS A 18 0.36 0.07 14.51
C HIS A 18 -1.07 -0.02 15.07
N LYS A 19 -1.52 1.03 15.76
CA LYS A 19 -2.83 1.08 16.39
C LYS A 19 -3.96 0.72 15.43
N TRP A 20 -3.90 1.19 14.18
CA TRP A 20 -4.93 0.87 13.19
C TRP A 20 -5.01 -0.63 12.90
N PHE A 21 -3.87 -1.34 12.83
CA PHE A 21 -3.88 -2.77 12.57
C PHE A 21 -4.36 -3.57 13.79
N ILE A 22 -3.93 -3.18 14.98
CA ILE A 22 -4.40 -3.79 16.24
C ILE A 22 -5.93 -3.71 16.33
N GLU A 23 -6.50 -2.55 16.06
CA GLU A 23 -7.96 -2.35 16.00
C GLU A 23 -8.59 -3.14 14.85
N SER A 24 -8.06 -3.04 13.63
CA SER A 24 -8.56 -3.71 12.44
C SER A 24 -8.70 -5.22 12.61
N ARG A 25 -7.74 -5.86 13.29
CA ARG A 25 -7.73 -7.31 13.51
C ARG A 25 -8.55 -7.76 14.72
N SER A 26 -9.06 -6.83 15.51
CA SER A 26 -9.78 -7.17 16.76
C SER A 26 -11.18 -7.72 16.50
N SER A 27 -11.87 -7.23 15.46
CA SER A 27 -13.23 -7.63 15.07
C SER A 27 -13.51 -7.31 13.61
N LYS A 28 -14.40 -8.06 12.97
CA LYS A 28 -14.91 -7.77 11.61
C LYS A 28 -15.72 -6.47 11.56
N ASP A 29 -16.32 -6.06 12.67
CA ASP A 29 -17.16 -4.86 12.78
C ASP A 29 -16.40 -3.64 13.33
N ASN A 30 -15.07 -3.76 13.54
CA ASN A 30 -14.28 -2.65 14.04
C ASN A 30 -14.21 -1.50 13.00
N PRO A 31 -14.36 -0.22 13.38
CA PRO A 31 -14.25 0.92 12.45
C PRO A 31 -12.96 0.98 11.63
N TYR A 32 -11.88 0.37 12.11
CA TYR A 32 -10.61 0.27 11.40
C TYR A 32 -10.49 -0.98 10.53
N ARG A 33 -11.52 -1.85 10.48
CA ARG A 33 -11.45 -3.10 9.73
C ARG A 33 -10.96 -2.90 8.31
N ASP A 34 -11.58 -1.99 7.59
CA ASP A 34 -11.33 -1.71 6.19
C ASP A 34 -10.13 -0.78 5.94
N TYR A 35 -9.34 -0.48 6.98
CA TYR A 35 -8.05 0.22 6.80
C TYR A 35 -7.00 -0.69 6.16
N TYR A 36 -7.17 -2.00 6.25
CA TYR A 36 -6.32 -3.03 5.67
C TYR A 36 -7.11 -3.93 4.74
N ILE A 37 -6.38 -4.67 3.90
CA ILE A 37 -6.98 -5.57 2.93
C ILE A 37 -7.15 -6.95 3.57
N TRP A 38 -8.40 -7.31 3.80
CA TRP A 38 -8.80 -8.59 4.37
C TRP A 38 -9.62 -9.40 3.37
N GLN A 39 -9.39 -10.71 3.32
CA GLN A 39 -10.21 -11.64 2.54
C GLN A 39 -10.45 -12.95 3.27
N GLU A 40 -11.55 -13.59 2.94
CA GLU A 40 -11.82 -14.96 3.36
C GLU A 40 -10.92 -15.94 2.62
N GLY A 41 -10.52 -17.01 3.29
CA GLY A 41 -9.79 -18.10 2.66
C GLY A 41 -10.67 -18.92 1.71
N LYS A 42 -10.04 -19.66 0.81
CA LYS A 42 -10.71 -20.59 -0.10
C LYS A 42 -10.36 -22.03 0.29
N ASN A 43 -11.35 -22.80 0.75
CA ASN A 43 -11.16 -24.21 1.14
C ASN A 43 -9.99 -24.44 2.13
N GLY A 44 -9.87 -23.56 3.14
CA GLY A 44 -8.82 -23.64 4.15
C GLY A 44 -7.45 -23.12 3.70
N ASN A 45 -7.35 -22.57 2.49
CA ASN A 45 -6.14 -21.98 1.92
C ASN A 45 -6.25 -20.45 1.84
N PRO A 46 -5.12 -19.74 1.57
CA PRO A 46 -5.16 -18.33 1.28
C PRO A 46 -6.13 -17.94 0.15
N PRO A 47 -6.59 -16.69 0.09
CA PRO A 47 -7.56 -16.21 -0.90
C PRO A 47 -7.13 -16.42 -2.35
N ASN A 48 -5.83 -16.31 -2.62
CA ASN A 48 -5.22 -16.48 -3.92
C ASN A 48 -3.78 -17.01 -3.81
N ASN A 49 -3.12 -17.18 -4.94
CA ASN A 49 -1.78 -17.76 -5.07
C ASN A 49 -0.64 -16.74 -5.04
N TRP A 50 -0.83 -15.52 -4.52
CA TRP A 50 0.24 -14.52 -4.48
C TRP A 50 1.31 -14.85 -3.45
N ASP A 51 2.57 -14.60 -3.84
CA ASP A 51 3.71 -14.65 -2.93
C ASP A 51 4.01 -13.28 -2.32
N SER A 52 4.74 -13.26 -1.22
CA SER A 52 5.33 -12.06 -0.63
C SER A 52 6.71 -11.77 -1.24
N ASN A 53 7.17 -10.52 -1.16
CA ASN A 53 8.53 -10.15 -1.59
C ASN A 53 9.61 -10.82 -0.75
N PHE A 54 9.29 -11.23 0.48
CA PHE A 54 10.23 -11.89 1.41
C PHE A 54 10.00 -13.40 1.53
N SER A 55 9.41 -14.00 0.51
CA SER A 55 9.02 -15.40 0.41
C SER A 55 7.75 -15.78 1.20
N GLY A 56 7.18 -16.91 0.80
CA GLY A 56 5.92 -17.38 1.39
C GLY A 56 4.69 -16.76 0.73
N SER A 57 3.51 -17.02 1.29
CA SER A 57 2.26 -16.42 0.84
C SER A 57 2.23 -14.92 1.14
N ALA A 58 1.60 -14.13 0.29
CA ALA A 58 1.27 -12.73 0.58
C ALA A 58 0.09 -12.58 1.56
N TRP A 59 -0.46 -13.67 2.04
CA TRP A 59 -1.62 -13.69 2.91
C TRP A 59 -1.32 -14.39 4.23
N LYS A 60 -1.62 -13.73 5.34
CA LYS A 60 -1.50 -14.30 6.68
C LYS A 60 -2.87 -14.50 7.29
N TYR A 61 -3.14 -15.73 7.73
CA TYR A 61 -4.34 -16.07 8.48
C TYR A 61 -4.34 -15.43 9.88
N ASP A 62 -5.48 -14.85 10.24
CA ASP A 62 -5.74 -14.36 11.59
C ASP A 62 -6.95 -15.10 12.20
N SER A 63 -6.68 -15.93 13.20
CA SER A 63 -7.69 -16.75 13.87
C SER A 63 -8.73 -15.96 14.68
N ARG A 64 -8.47 -14.67 14.98
CA ARG A 64 -9.41 -13.82 15.72
C ARG A 64 -10.67 -13.53 14.92
N THR A 65 -10.51 -13.36 13.61
CA THR A 65 -11.61 -13.01 12.71
C THR A 65 -11.85 -14.05 11.62
N ASP A 66 -11.10 -15.15 11.64
CA ASP A 66 -11.17 -16.21 10.62
C ASP A 66 -11.04 -15.66 9.20
N MET A 67 -10.06 -14.78 9.00
CA MET A 67 -9.77 -14.16 7.70
C MET A 67 -8.26 -14.03 7.49
N TYR A 68 -7.88 -13.73 6.25
CA TYR A 68 -6.49 -13.44 5.86
C TYR A 68 -6.31 -11.96 5.61
N TYR A 69 -5.19 -11.39 6.05
CA TYR A 69 -4.77 -10.05 5.65
C TYR A 69 -3.65 -10.11 4.62
N LEU A 70 -3.64 -9.13 3.72
CA LEU A 70 -2.59 -8.99 2.71
C LEU A 70 -1.33 -8.38 3.33
N HIS A 71 -0.16 -8.95 2.97
CA HIS A 71 1.15 -8.38 3.24
C HIS A 71 2.09 -8.66 2.07
N LEU A 72 2.28 -7.69 1.18
CA LEU A 72 3.17 -7.87 0.03
C LEU A 72 4.65 -7.95 0.43
N PHE A 73 4.97 -7.54 1.65
CA PHE A 73 6.31 -7.63 2.26
C PHE A 73 6.29 -8.62 3.44
N SER A 74 6.78 -8.23 4.62
CA SER A 74 6.73 -9.09 5.80
C SER A 74 5.31 -9.27 6.33
N GLU A 75 5.04 -10.39 7.01
CA GLU A 75 3.81 -10.58 7.80
C GLU A 75 3.60 -9.45 8.83
N LYS A 76 4.69 -8.78 9.24
CA LYS A 76 4.66 -7.61 10.12
C LYS A 76 4.38 -6.28 9.40
N GLN A 77 4.09 -6.32 8.11
CA GLN A 77 3.86 -5.14 7.28
C GLN A 77 2.53 -5.30 6.51
N PRO A 78 1.37 -5.28 7.22
CA PRO A 78 0.07 -5.41 6.59
C PRO A 78 -0.22 -4.25 5.63
N ASP A 79 -0.74 -4.57 4.45
CA ASP A 79 -1.02 -3.62 3.38
C ASP A 79 -2.26 -2.79 3.67
N LEU A 80 -2.13 -1.47 3.52
CA LEU A 80 -3.23 -0.52 3.66
C LEU A 80 -4.21 -0.61 2.49
N ASN A 81 -5.47 -0.40 2.79
CA ASN A 81 -6.55 -0.35 1.81
C ASN A 81 -6.78 1.09 1.32
N TRP A 82 -6.07 1.51 0.28
CA TRP A 82 -6.19 2.85 -0.31
C TRP A 82 -7.54 3.16 -0.96
N ARG A 83 -8.39 2.15 -1.18
CA ARG A 83 -9.78 2.36 -1.62
C ARG A 83 -10.62 3.02 -0.53
N ASN A 84 -10.24 2.83 0.73
CA ASN A 84 -10.88 3.48 1.85
C ASN A 84 -10.46 4.95 1.93
N THR A 85 -11.42 5.86 1.76
CA THR A 85 -11.19 7.31 1.80
C THR A 85 -10.65 7.78 3.15
N LYS A 86 -10.98 7.10 4.25
CA LYS A 86 -10.45 7.42 5.58
C LYS A 86 -8.94 7.16 5.65
N VAL A 87 -8.46 6.07 5.06
CA VAL A 87 -7.03 5.78 4.99
C VAL A 87 -6.30 6.89 4.23
N ARG A 88 -6.84 7.32 3.09
CA ARG A 88 -6.25 8.43 2.31
C ARG A 88 -6.22 9.73 3.11
N ALA A 89 -7.31 10.07 3.78
CA ALA A 89 -7.38 11.26 4.63
C ALA A 89 -6.31 11.24 5.75
N GLU A 90 -6.17 10.13 6.46
CA GLU A 90 -5.16 9.95 7.51
C GLU A 90 -3.73 10.09 6.96
N VAL A 91 -3.45 9.53 5.77
CA VAL A 91 -2.15 9.68 5.10
C VAL A 91 -1.90 11.15 4.74
N TYR A 92 -2.89 11.86 4.20
CA TYR A 92 -2.74 13.28 3.86
C TYR A 92 -2.54 14.16 5.10
N ASP A 93 -3.19 13.84 6.20
CA ASP A 93 -3.01 14.57 7.46
C ASP A 93 -1.62 14.29 8.08
N LEU A 94 -1.12 13.04 7.98
CA LEU A 94 0.26 12.70 8.33
C LEU A 94 1.27 13.51 7.49
N MET A 95 1.07 13.59 6.19
CA MET A 95 1.95 14.35 5.30
C MET A 95 1.98 15.84 5.66
N LYS A 96 0.81 16.46 5.81
CA LYS A 96 0.68 17.87 6.23
C LYS A 96 1.39 18.10 7.56
N TRP A 97 1.19 17.21 8.53
CA TRP A 97 1.82 17.33 9.85
C TRP A 97 3.35 17.40 9.79
N TRP A 98 3.97 16.59 8.92
CA TRP A 98 5.42 16.65 8.72
C TRP A 98 5.86 17.89 7.95
N LEU A 99 5.12 18.28 6.91
CA LEU A 99 5.40 19.48 6.12
C LEU A 99 5.29 20.76 6.98
N ASP A 100 4.29 20.83 7.85
CA ASP A 100 4.12 21.95 8.80
C ASP A 100 5.25 22.02 9.83
N LYS A 101 5.98 20.92 10.05
CA LYS A 101 7.22 20.90 10.86
C LYS A 101 8.46 21.34 10.09
N GLY A 102 8.35 21.59 8.79
CA GLY A 102 9.40 22.17 7.97
C GLY A 102 10.30 21.16 7.29
N ILE A 103 9.85 19.94 7.02
CA ILE A 103 10.57 19.06 6.09
C ILE A 103 10.42 19.58 4.66
N ASP A 104 11.38 19.25 3.80
CA ASP A 104 11.47 19.77 2.44
C ASP A 104 10.95 18.78 1.39
N GLY A 105 10.58 17.56 1.78
CA GLY A 105 10.04 16.61 0.83
C GLY A 105 9.89 15.18 1.35
N PHE A 106 9.45 14.31 0.43
CA PHE A 106 9.25 12.87 0.70
C PHE A 106 9.93 11.99 -0.34
N ARG A 107 10.61 10.94 0.11
CA ARG A 107 10.86 9.75 -0.69
C ARG A 107 9.67 8.80 -0.47
N MET A 108 8.92 8.52 -1.51
CA MET A 108 7.69 7.74 -1.44
C MET A 108 8.00 6.26 -1.69
N ASP A 109 7.94 5.46 -0.63
CA ASP A 109 8.22 4.04 -0.64
C ASP A 109 7.19 3.27 -1.46
N VAL A 110 7.65 2.49 -2.43
CA VAL A 110 6.85 1.63 -3.34
C VAL A 110 5.51 2.23 -3.75
N ILE A 111 5.52 3.51 -4.09
CA ILE A 111 4.30 4.30 -4.29
C ILE A 111 3.40 3.78 -5.41
N ASN A 112 3.95 3.04 -6.36
CA ASN A 112 3.18 2.40 -7.43
C ASN A 112 2.41 1.14 -6.99
N MET A 113 2.57 0.71 -5.72
CA MET A 113 1.90 -0.47 -5.17
C MET A 113 0.66 -0.13 -4.33
N ILE A 114 0.34 1.13 -4.10
CA ILE A 114 -0.78 1.53 -3.24
C ILE A 114 -2.16 1.13 -3.79
N SER A 115 -2.28 0.92 -5.11
CA SER A 115 -3.51 0.48 -5.75
C SER A 115 -3.42 -0.99 -6.17
N LYS A 116 -4.25 -1.85 -5.61
CA LYS A 116 -4.38 -3.26 -6.00
C LYS A 116 -5.66 -3.48 -6.80
N VAL A 117 -5.63 -4.45 -7.72
CA VAL A 117 -6.83 -4.87 -8.45
C VAL A 117 -7.86 -5.45 -7.49
N GLU A 118 -9.11 -5.07 -7.67
CA GLU A 118 -10.22 -5.53 -6.83
C GLU A 118 -10.40 -7.05 -6.93
N GLY A 119 -10.82 -7.66 -5.82
CA GLY A 119 -11.03 -9.11 -5.73
C GLY A 119 -9.75 -9.92 -5.64
N CYS A 120 -8.58 -9.32 -5.86
CA CYS A 120 -7.28 -9.99 -5.75
C CYS A 120 -7.29 -11.36 -6.47
N PRO A 121 -7.45 -11.41 -7.81
CA PRO A 121 -7.54 -12.67 -8.56
C PRO A 121 -6.23 -13.46 -8.48
N ASP A 122 -6.30 -14.75 -8.77
CA ASP A 122 -5.10 -15.57 -8.90
C ASP A 122 -4.16 -15.01 -9.97
N GLY A 123 -2.86 -15.05 -9.69
CA GLY A 123 -1.82 -14.75 -10.66
C GLY A 123 -1.58 -15.91 -11.62
N GLU A 124 -1.13 -15.60 -12.85
CA GLU A 124 -0.76 -16.61 -13.82
C GLU A 124 0.32 -17.54 -13.28
N PRO A 125 0.22 -18.85 -13.52
CA PRO A 125 1.20 -19.80 -13.03
C PRO A 125 2.64 -19.48 -13.45
N ILE A 126 3.56 -19.55 -12.49
CA ILE A 126 5.00 -19.42 -12.76
C ILE A 126 5.63 -20.82 -12.77
N PRO A 127 6.30 -21.24 -13.85
CA PRO A 127 6.96 -22.55 -13.92
C PRO A 127 7.91 -22.78 -12.74
N GLY A 128 7.73 -23.91 -12.03
CA GLY A 128 8.56 -24.27 -10.88
C GLY A 128 8.20 -23.56 -9.56
N SER A 129 7.20 -22.69 -9.55
CA SER A 129 6.67 -22.03 -8.35
C SER A 129 5.30 -22.58 -7.98
N LYS A 130 4.99 -22.60 -6.69
CA LYS A 130 3.60 -22.82 -6.20
C LYS A 130 2.78 -21.53 -6.20
N TYR A 131 3.42 -20.40 -6.49
CA TYR A 131 2.78 -19.08 -6.53
C TYR A 131 2.60 -18.62 -7.97
N GLY A 132 1.62 -17.74 -8.18
CA GLY A 132 1.36 -17.10 -9.46
C GLY A 132 1.98 -15.70 -9.56
N ASN A 133 2.07 -15.19 -10.78
CA ASN A 133 2.56 -13.84 -11.05
C ASN A 133 1.56 -12.79 -10.56
N ARG A 134 1.84 -12.17 -9.43
CA ARG A 134 1.00 -11.10 -8.84
C ARG A 134 1.24 -9.72 -9.42
N LEU A 135 2.37 -9.49 -10.11
CA LEU A 135 2.80 -8.14 -10.51
C LEU A 135 1.72 -7.35 -11.26
N PRO A 136 0.96 -7.92 -12.22
CA PRO A 136 -0.10 -7.18 -12.90
C PRO A 136 -1.24 -6.71 -12.00
N TYR A 137 -1.35 -7.25 -10.79
CA TYR A 137 -2.46 -6.96 -9.87
C TYR A 137 -2.06 -6.04 -8.71
N VAL A 138 -0.76 -5.85 -8.49
CA VAL A 138 -0.25 -5.07 -7.35
C VAL A 138 0.64 -3.90 -7.76
N MET A 139 1.15 -3.88 -9.00
CA MET A 139 1.97 -2.79 -9.53
C MET A 139 1.14 -1.90 -10.46
N ASN A 140 1.31 -0.58 -10.35
CA ASN A 140 0.64 0.40 -11.22
C ASN A 140 -0.88 0.13 -11.36
N GLY A 141 -1.53 -0.25 -10.25
CA GLY A 141 -2.92 -0.69 -10.25
C GLY A 141 -3.91 0.40 -10.71
N PRO A 142 -5.18 0.04 -10.92
CA PRO A 142 -6.12 0.84 -11.72
C PRO A 142 -6.40 2.25 -11.20
N HIS A 143 -6.21 2.50 -9.89
CA HIS A 143 -6.48 3.80 -9.26
C HIS A 143 -5.22 4.53 -8.79
N VAL A 144 -4.00 4.03 -9.11
CA VAL A 144 -2.77 4.62 -8.59
C VAL A 144 -2.64 6.11 -8.95
N HIS A 145 -2.88 6.47 -10.20
CA HIS A 145 -2.77 7.86 -10.66
C HIS A 145 -3.88 8.74 -10.08
N GLU A 146 -5.09 8.21 -9.90
CA GLU A 146 -6.18 8.90 -9.22
C GLU A 146 -5.79 9.26 -7.78
N TYR A 147 -5.21 8.31 -7.03
CA TYR A 147 -4.74 8.55 -5.66
C TYR A 147 -3.58 9.55 -5.60
N LEU A 148 -2.66 9.49 -6.55
CA LEU A 148 -1.54 10.46 -6.62
C LEU A 148 -2.01 11.86 -6.99
N GLN A 149 -2.96 11.99 -7.90
CA GLN A 149 -3.59 13.28 -8.24
C GLN A 149 -4.36 13.83 -7.04
N GLU A 150 -5.09 12.99 -6.30
CA GLU A 150 -5.75 13.40 -5.05
C GLU A 150 -4.71 13.85 -4.02
N MET A 151 -3.63 13.09 -3.81
CA MET A 151 -2.52 13.46 -2.91
C MET A 151 -1.89 14.81 -3.30
N ASN A 152 -1.68 15.03 -4.60
CA ASN A 152 -1.16 16.31 -5.09
C ASN A 152 -2.13 17.45 -4.78
N ARG A 153 -3.41 17.30 -5.10
CA ARG A 153 -4.44 18.31 -4.85
C ARG A 153 -4.62 18.61 -3.36
N GLU A 154 -4.63 17.56 -2.52
CA GLU A 154 -4.91 17.70 -1.09
C GLU A 154 -3.70 18.14 -0.26
N VAL A 155 -2.48 17.84 -0.74
CA VAL A 155 -1.25 18.09 0.01
C VAL A 155 -0.19 18.78 -0.82
N LEU A 156 0.42 18.10 -1.80
CA LEU A 156 1.71 18.52 -2.37
C LEU A 156 1.65 19.89 -3.07
N SER A 157 0.56 20.21 -3.77
CA SER A 157 0.39 21.51 -4.44
C SER A 157 0.28 22.71 -3.47
N LYS A 158 0.14 22.44 -2.17
CA LYS A 158 0.00 23.48 -1.13
C LYS A 158 1.32 23.84 -0.45
N TYR A 159 2.42 23.15 -0.79
CA TYR A 159 3.73 23.31 -0.18
C TYR A 159 4.82 23.39 -1.25
N ASP A 160 5.91 24.09 -0.94
CA ASP A 160 7.13 24.08 -1.78
C ASP A 160 8.00 22.87 -1.40
N VAL A 161 7.73 21.73 -2.03
CA VAL A 161 8.34 20.45 -1.67
C VAL A 161 8.82 19.67 -2.89
N ILE A 162 9.80 18.80 -2.67
CA ILE A 162 10.23 17.82 -3.67
C ILE A 162 9.79 16.42 -3.26
N THR A 163 9.40 15.61 -4.23
CA THR A 163 9.08 14.19 -4.00
C THR A 163 9.88 13.31 -4.94
N VAL A 164 10.29 12.13 -4.42
CA VAL A 164 10.97 11.09 -5.20
C VAL A 164 10.20 9.79 -4.97
N GLY A 165 9.59 9.24 -6.04
CA GLY A 165 8.86 7.98 -5.97
C GLY A 165 9.78 6.79 -6.19
N GLU A 166 9.74 5.79 -5.30
CA GLU A 166 10.21 4.46 -5.61
C GLU A 166 9.08 3.70 -6.33
N ALA A 167 9.32 3.34 -7.59
CA ALA A 167 8.33 2.69 -8.44
C ALA A 167 8.94 1.44 -9.13
N PRO A 168 9.11 0.33 -8.39
CA PRO A 168 9.70 -0.89 -8.96
C PRO A 168 8.85 -1.43 -10.12
N CYS A 169 9.50 -2.11 -11.07
CA CYS A 169 8.87 -2.74 -12.23
C CYS A 169 8.05 -1.76 -13.09
N THR A 170 8.42 -0.48 -13.10
CA THR A 170 7.73 0.55 -13.90
C THR A 170 8.36 0.65 -15.28
N SER A 171 7.54 0.60 -16.33
CA SER A 171 7.97 0.86 -17.71
C SER A 171 8.24 2.37 -17.94
N VAL A 172 8.86 2.70 -19.07
CA VAL A 172 9.04 4.12 -19.44
C VAL A 172 7.69 4.80 -19.66
N GLU A 173 6.74 4.10 -20.27
CA GLU A 173 5.39 4.58 -20.51
C GLU A 173 4.64 4.85 -19.21
N ASP A 174 4.84 4.00 -18.20
CA ASP A 174 4.25 4.23 -16.88
C ASP A 174 4.97 5.35 -16.12
N ALA A 175 6.31 5.44 -16.22
CA ALA A 175 7.09 6.49 -15.57
C ALA A 175 6.65 7.90 -16.03
N ILE A 176 6.33 8.07 -17.31
CA ILE A 176 5.79 9.31 -17.86
C ILE A 176 4.49 9.73 -17.16
N LYS A 177 3.61 8.77 -16.84
CA LYS A 177 2.34 9.05 -16.14
C LYS A 177 2.54 9.52 -14.69
N TYR A 178 3.67 9.16 -14.06
CA TYR A 178 4.00 9.61 -12.69
C TYR A 178 4.60 11.02 -12.68
N THR A 179 5.25 11.44 -13.74
CA THR A 179 6.00 12.70 -13.83
C THR A 179 5.43 13.69 -14.85
N GLY A 180 4.56 13.22 -15.74
CA GLY A 180 3.87 14.02 -16.75
C GLY A 180 2.62 14.72 -16.18
N PHE A 181 2.28 15.86 -16.76
CA PHE A 181 1.06 16.63 -16.50
C PHE A 181 0.01 16.32 -17.55
#